data_cae17a3798e9c1b7f4f2f1fd08660fa4
#
_entry.id   cae17a3798e9c1b7f4f2f1fd08660fa4
#
_cell.length_a   1.000
_cell.length_b   1.000
_cell.length_c   1.000
_cell.angle_alpha   90.00
_cell.angle_beta   90.00
_cell.angle_gamma   90.00
#
_symmetry.space_group_name_H-M   'P 1'
#
loop_
_entity.id
_entity.type
_entity.pdbx_description
1 polymer ?
#
loop_
_entity_poly.entity_id
_entity_poly.type
_entity_poly.pdbx_seq_one_letter_code
_entity_poly.pdbx_strand_id
1 'polypeptide(L)'
;EHGVVAESPNGERVVAVAGRGTEWKHRSNGGVAARIKLRAGQRIWTIISWDAAEPEPPAAYRPFDLLRTTRLRWRQWSSQLNYDGPFRHSVVRSALTMKLLTYAPTGGMVAAPTTSLPEWLGGSRNWDYRYAWIRDAALAIRSNNLVGCRAEARDFFHFIRDTIDGANGLEVMYAIDGTRVPTEEELEHLRGFCGSGPVRIGNGARDQLQIDSAGALVDAAHLYEHFGGTLTVRAWRKLRHIVEEVRGVWREPDHGIWEPRDGTRHNTHSKLMSWLALDRGAGIARAFGDVPLHDAWLRESGTIHADICTNALDSTGKHFVAVYGEDRADATLLLLAGHGFLPEDHPLIESTVDFVQRELSTGPYLHRYRTDDGVGGDEGAFVLCGFWLAETLALQGKLDEALEVFTAHIDASNHLGLLAEEIDPSNGRLLGNFPQAFSHLGLINAAMRLDRALRFRDEGLHSVPHLIGGVPREVG
;
A
#
# COMPACT_ATOMS: atom_id res chain seq x y z
N GLU A 1 17.15 32.03 26.23
CA GLU A 1 15.90 32.83 26.40
C GLU A 1 14.83 32.52 25.35
N HIS A 2 15.19 31.98 24.19
CA HIS A 2 14.24 31.82 23.06
C HIS A 2 13.70 30.42 22.91
N GLY A 3 14.31 29.41 23.52
CA GLY A 3 13.91 28.03 23.36
C GLY A 3 14.68 27.06 24.24
N VAL A 4 14.58 25.79 23.91
CA VAL A 4 15.26 24.68 24.58
C VAL A 4 15.98 23.80 23.58
N VAL A 5 17.04 23.16 24.04
CA VAL A 5 17.82 22.17 23.27
C VAL A 5 17.69 20.84 23.97
N ALA A 6 17.39 19.78 23.22
CA ALA A 6 17.54 18.41 23.63
C ALA A 6 18.71 17.79 22.85
N GLU A 7 19.60 17.10 23.56
CA GLU A 7 20.77 16.45 22.95
C GLU A 7 20.78 14.98 23.35
N SER A 8 20.94 14.09 22.36
CA SER A 8 21.08 12.66 22.60
C SER A 8 22.51 12.32 23.04
N PRO A 9 22.74 11.14 23.66
CA PRO A 9 24.08 10.66 23.96
C PRO A 9 25.01 10.55 22.74
N ASN A 10 24.43 10.43 21.56
CA ASN A 10 25.15 10.33 20.28
C ASN A 10 25.44 11.70 19.64
N GLY A 11 25.12 12.82 20.32
CA GLY A 11 25.35 14.18 19.85
C GLY A 11 24.27 14.71 18.90
N GLU A 12 23.18 13.99 18.66
CA GLU A 12 22.05 14.51 17.88
C GLU A 12 21.31 15.59 18.68
N ARG A 13 20.95 16.67 18.03
CA ARG A 13 20.35 17.85 18.67
C ARG A 13 18.99 18.19 18.06
N VAL A 14 18.02 18.48 18.94
CA VAL A 14 16.72 19.04 18.58
C VAL A 14 16.54 20.36 19.30
N VAL A 15 16.27 21.41 18.58
CA VAL A 15 15.98 22.73 19.11
C VAL A 15 14.49 23.01 18.98
N ALA A 16 13.86 23.41 20.10
CA ALA A 16 12.47 23.87 20.10
C ALA A 16 12.41 25.34 20.53
N VAL A 17 11.77 26.15 19.72
CA VAL A 17 11.63 27.61 19.90
C VAL A 17 10.16 27.98 19.82
N ALA A 18 9.73 28.95 20.63
CA ALA A 18 8.38 29.49 20.57
C ALA A 18 8.39 31.04 20.75
N GLY A 19 7.30 31.68 20.36
CA GLY A 19 7.17 33.13 20.41
C GLY A 19 7.32 33.72 21.80
N ARG A 20 7.48 35.04 21.86
CA ARG A 20 7.65 35.78 23.11
C ARG A 20 6.54 35.48 24.11
N GLY A 21 6.90 35.37 25.38
CA GLY A 21 5.97 35.06 26.48
C GLY A 21 5.72 33.56 26.68
N THR A 22 6.46 32.69 26.02
CA THR A 22 6.43 31.24 26.27
C THR A 22 7.19 30.92 27.54
N GLU A 23 6.52 30.27 28.47
CA GLU A 23 7.13 29.76 29.70
C GLU A 23 7.55 28.30 29.51
N TRP A 24 8.84 28.05 29.44
CA TRP A 24 9.43 26.73 29.37
C TRP A 24 9.61 26.15 30.77
N LYS A 25 9.21 24.89 30.96
CA LYS A 25 9.35 24.17 32.23
C LYS A 25 9.93 22.78 31.99
N HIS A 26 10.99 22.47 32.75
CA HIS A 26 11.49 21.09 32.82
C HIS A 26 10.52 20.23 33.64
N ARG A 27 10.31 19.00 33.20
CA ARG A 27 9.53 17.98 33.92
C ARG A 27 10.45 17.02 34.61
N SER A 28 9.98 16.34 35.67
CA SER A 28 10.72 15.35 36.44
C SER A 28 11.18 14.13 35.61
N ASN A 29 10.56 13.86 34.47
CA ASN A 29 10.93 12.78 33.56
C ASN A 29 11.95 13.18 32.49
N GLY A 30 12.64 14.30 32.66
CA GLY A 30 13.60 14.83 31.68
C GLY A 30 12.97 15.57 30.49
N GLY A 31 11.66 15.57 30.36
CA GLY A 31 10.95 16.27 29.29
C GLY A 31 10.85 17.77 29.55
N VAL A 32 10.49 18.52 28.51
CA VAL A 32 10.23 19.96 28.57
C VAL A 32 8.80 20.24 28.14
N ALA A 33 8.13 21.17 28.83
CA ALA A 33 6.81 21.63 28.48
C ALA A 33 6.81 23.16 28.31
N ALA A 34 6.01 23.65 27.41
CA ALA A 34 5.78 25.08 27.24
C ALA A 34 4.30 25.40 27.48
N ARG A 35 4.03 26.50 28.19
CA ARG A 35 2.68 27.02 28.33
C ARG A 35 2.55 28.34 27.58
N ILE A 36 1.57 28.40 26.71
CA ILE A 36 1.29 29.53 25.86
C ILE A 36 -0.15 29.99 26.12
N LYS A 37 -0.33 31.28 26.35
CA LYS A 37 -1.65 31.89 26.48
C LYS A 37 -1.96 32.69 25.22
N LEU A 38 -3.04 32.35 24.52
CA LEU A 38 -3.48 33.02 23.30
C LEU A 38 -4.88 33.60 23.51
N ARG A 39 -5.11 34.77 22.94
CA ARG A 39 -6.44 35.40 22.78
C ARG A 39 -6.96 35.09 21.37
N ALA A 40 -8.28 35.21 21.18
CA ALA A 40 -8.88 35.06 19.86
C ALA A 40 -8.19 35.97 18.83
N GLY A 41 -7.84 35.44 17.67
CA GLY A 41 -7.12 36.16 16.61
C GLY A 41 -5.61 36.25 16.77
N GLN A 42 -5.04 35.91 17.93
CA GLN A 42 -3.58 35.86 18.10
C GLN A 42 -2.99 34.61 17.47
N ARG A 43 -1.78 34.74 16.93
CA ARG A 43 -0.98 33.66 16.34
C ARG A 43 0.39 33.65 16.99
N ILE A 44 0.90 32.46 17.22
CA ILE A 44 2.26 32.23 17.66
C ILE A 44 2.90 31.17 16.76
N TRP A 45 4.19 31.26 16.58
CA TRP A 45 4.99 30.26 15.88
C TRP A 45 5.76 29.43 16.89
N THR A 46 5.71 28.12 16.73
CA THR A 46 6.59 27.18 17.39
C THR A 46 7.41 26.51 16.31
N ILE A 47 8.72 26.47 16.49
CA ILE A 47 9.66 25.87 15.56
C ILE A 47 10.33 24.71 16.27
N ILE A 48 10.37 23.55 15.62
CA ILE A 48 11.22 22.42 16.00
C ILE A 48 12.19 22.22 14.86
N SER A 49 13.49 22.26 15.18
CA SER A 49 14.57 22.13 14.21
C SER A 49 15.49 21.00 14.63
N TRP A 50 15.78 20.10 13.70
CA TRP A 50 16.76 19.04 13.86
C TRP A 50 18.14 19.59 13.50
N ASP A 51 19.15 19.19 14.24
CA ASP A 51 20.56 19.52 14.01
C ASP A 51 20.88 21.05 13.98
N ALA A 52 20.04 21.86 14.62
CA ALA A 52 20.31 23.29 14.76
C ALA A 52 21.31 23.57 15.89
N ALA A 53 22.21 24.52 15.66
CA ALA A 53 23.28 24.86 16.62
C ALA A 53 22.72 25.44 17.93
N GLU A 54 21.91 26.48 17.84
CA GLU A 54 21.36 27.21 19.01
C GLU A 54 19.91 27.70 18.74
N PRO A 55 19.10 27.87 19.78
CA PRO A 55 17.78 28.41 19.65
C PRO A 55 17.81 29.91 19.35
N GLU A 56 17.33 30.30 18.18
CA GLU A 56 17.20 31.71 17.76
C GLU A 56 15.76 32.20 17.94
N PRO A 57 15.53 33.53 17.95
CA PRO A 57 14.15 34.06 17.97
C PRO A 57 13.34 33.51 16.79
N PRO A 58 12.00 33.23 16.95
CA PRO A 58 11.17 32.69 15.87
C PRO A 58 11.23 33.50 14.56
N ALA A 59 11.49 34.80 14.61
CA ALA A 59 11.59 35.64 13.43
C ALA A 59 12.79 35.28 12.54
N ALA A 60 13.89 34.79 13.11
CA ALA A 60 15.08 34.33 12.37
C ALA A 60 14.76 33.17 11.42
N TYR A 61 13.82 32.32 11.81
CA TYR A 61 13.37 31.18 10.98
C TYR A 61 12.40 31.58 9.86
N ARG A 62 11.97 32.85 9.77
CA ARG A 62 11.06 33.36 8.72
C ARG A 62 9.80 32.49 8.50
N PRO A 63 9.04 32.12 9.55
CA PRO A 63 8.00 31.12 9.46
C PRO A 63 6.84 31.47 8.51
N PHE A 64 6.52 32.76 8.33
CA PHE A 64 5.51 33.21 7.36
C PHE A 64 5.95 32.95 5.91
N ASP A 65 7.23 33.18 5.59
CA ASP A 65 7.77 32.92 4.27
C ASP A 65 7.84 31.42 3.99
N LEU A 66 8.25 30.62 4.99
CA LEU A 66 8.25 29.15 4.89
C LEU A 66 6.84 28.62 4.64
N LEU A 67 5.84 29.06 5.42
CA LEU A 67 4.46 28.65 5.21
C LEU A 67 3.96 29.02 3.82
N ARG A 68 4.20 30.27 3.36
CA ARG A 68 3.82 30.72 2.03
C ARG A 68 4.46 29.88 0.94
N THR A 69 5.75 29.65 1.02
CA THR A 69 6.52 28.87 0.04
C THR A 69 6.05 27.39 0.02
N THR A 70 5.84 26.80 1.20
CA THR A 70 5.32 25.42 1.32
C THR A 70 3.95 25.30 0.65
N ARG A 71 3.02 26.23 0.96
CA ARG A 71 1.69 26.23 0.34
C ARG A 71 1.73 26.42 -1.18
N LEU A 72 2.61 27.27 -1.69
CA LEU A 72 2.77 27.47 -3.14
C LEU A 72 3.32 26.22 -3.82
N ARG A 73 4.34 25.58 -3.24
CA ARG A 73 4.93 24.33 -3.77
C ARG A 73 3.88 23.22 -3.84
N TRP A 74 3.10 22.99 -2.76
CA TRP A 74 2.07 21.96 -2.76
C TRP A 74 0.93 22.25 -3.74
N ARG A 75 0.52 23.52 -3.89
CA ARG A 75 -0.47 23.91 -4.90
C ARG A 75 0.06 23.71 -6.31
N GLN A 76 1.30 24.10 -6.59
CA GLN A 76 1.94 23.89 -7.88
C GLN A 76 2.07 22.39 -8.19
N TRP A 77 2.49 21.59 -7.22
CA TRP A 77 2.58 20.14 -7.41
C TRP A 77 1.20 19.52 -7.66
N SER A 78 0.19 19.84 -6.84
CA SER A 78 -1.14 19.28 -7.02
C SER A 78 -1.88 19.78 -8.27
N SER A 79 -1.48 20.92 -8.85
CA SER A 79 -2.09 21.45 -10.09
C SER A 79 -1.73 20.64 -11.34
N GLN A 80 -0.69 19.80 -11.28
CA GLN A 80 -0.31 18.91 -12.38
C GLN A 80 -1.08 17.57 -12.39
N LEU A 81 -1.86 17.29 -11.34
CA LEU A 81 -2.70 16.11 -11.31
C LEU A 81 -3.78 16.19 -12.38
N ASN A 82 -3.92 15.12 -13.16
CA ASN A 82 -4.76 15.09 -14.37
C ASN A 82 -6.13 14.46 -14.17
N TYR A 83 -6.52 14.13 -12.92
CA TYR A 83 -7.84 13.59 -12.61
C TYR A 83 -8.85 14.72 -12.39
N ASP A 84 -9.95 14.68 -13.12
CA ASP A 84 -11.07 15.64 -13.10
C ASP A 84 -12.44 15.00 -12.82
N GLY A 85 -12.46 13.70 -12.45
CA GLY A 85 -13.68 12.96 -12.16
C GLY A 85 -14.38 13.34 -10.84
N PRO A 86 -15.49 12.66 -10.52
CA PRO A 86 -16.37 13.01 -9.40
C PRO A 86 -15.69 12.91 -8.01
N PHE A 87 -14.64 12.10 -7.89
CA PHE A 87 -13.92 11.86 -6.63
C PHE A 87 -12.66 12.71 -6.49
N ARG A 88 -12.56 13.83 -7.23
CA ARG A 88 -11.34 14.64 -7.34
C ARG A 88 -10.77 15.07 -5.99
N HIS A 89 -11.60 15.40 -5.02
CA HIS A 89 -11.14 15.82 -3.69
C HIS A 89 -10.34 14.70 -3.00
N SER A 90 -10.89 13.49 -2.95
CA SER A 90 -10.28 12.32 -2.30
C SER A 90 -9.05 11.83 -3.06
N VAL A 91 -9.09 11.82 -4.41
CA VAL A 91 -7.96 11.46 -5.26
C VAL A 91 -6.79 12.44 -5.08
N VAL A 92 -7.03 13.75 -5.10
CA VAL A 92 -5.98 14.77 -4.86
C VAL A 92 -5.40 14.62 -3.46
N ARG A 93 -6.24 14.38 -2.43
CA ARG A 93 -5.77 14.14 -1.07
C ARG A 93 -4.88 12.90 -1.00
N SER A 94 -5.29 11.81 -1.63
CA SER A 94 -4.50 10.56 -1.67
C SER A 94 -3.18 10.76 -2.40
N ALA A 95 -3.16 11.44 -3.55
CA ALA A 95 -1.93 11.75 -4.26
C ALA A 95 -0.95 12.61 -3.42
N LEU A 96 -1.46 13.61 -2.68
CA LEU A 96 -0.68 14.41 -1.74
C LEU A 96 -0.10 13.55 -0.61
N THR A 97 -0.88 12.59 -0.11
CA THR A 97 -0.43 11.65 0.93
C THR A 97 0.68 10.76 0.41
N MET A 98 0.53 10.18 -0.79
CA MET A 98 1.58 9.39 -1.42
C MET A 98 2.88 10.18 -1.59
N LYS A 99 2.79 11.44 -2.04
CA LYS A 99 3.96 12.32 -2.15
C LYS A 99 4.63 12.58 -0.80
N LEU A 100 3.86 12.70 0.29
CA LEU A 100 4.40 12.87 1.65
C LEU A 100 5.07 11.60 2.18
N LEU A 101 4.60 10.43 1.81
CA LEU A 101 5.17 9.13 2.20
C LEU A 101 6.42 8.77 1.40
N THR A 102 6.71 9.49 0.32
CA THR A 102 7.88 9.26 -0.53
C THR A 102 9.11 10.01 0.02
N TYR A 103 10.20 9.29 0.26
CA TYR A 103 11.47 9.85 0.66
C TYR A 103 12.23 10.38 -0.56
N ALA A 104 12.29 11.69 -0.69
CA ALA A 104 12.81 12.36 -1.88
C ALA A 104 14.25 11.96 -2.31
N PRO A 105 15.21 11.70 -1.39
CA PRO A 105 16.57 11.34 -1.78
C PRO A 105 16.68 10.01 -2.53
N THR A 106 15.82 9.03 -2.24
CA THR A 106 15.89 7.68 -2.86
C THR A 106 14.71 7.38 -3.76
N GLY A 107 13.56 8.04 -3.55
CA GLY A 107 12.28 7.68 -4.16
C GLY A 107 11.52 6.57 -3.42
N GLY A 108 12.10 6.00 -2.36
CA GLY A 108 11.45 4.98 -1.53
C GLY A 108 10.19 5.52 -0.84
N MET A 109 9.14 4.71 -0.78
CA MET A 109 7.86 5.05 -0.18
C MET A 109 7.59 4.14 1.01
N VAL A 110 7.36 4.72 2.19
CA VAL A 110 6.98 3.95 3.38
C VAL A 110 5.52 3.55 3.35
N ALA A 111 5.20 2.38 3.91
CA ALA A 111 3.81 1.94 4.05
C ALA A 111 2.99 2.87 4.95
N ALA A 112 3.59 3.39 6.04
CA ALA A 112 3.07 4.49 6.84
C ALA A 112 4.23 5.21 7.56
N PRO A 113 4.08 6.49 7.96
CA PRO A 113 5.12 7.24 8.67
C PRO A 113 5.13 6.95 10.17
N THR A 114 4.38 5.97 10.62
CA THR A 114 4.15 5.63 12.02
C THR A 114 4.55 4.20 12.32
N THR A 115 4.79 3.94 13.59
CA THR A 115 4.91 2.60 14.15
C THR A 115 3.91 2.38 15.27
N SER A 116 3.43 1.16 15.39
CA SER A 116 2.71 0.63 16.55
C SER A 116 1.42 1.37 16.91
N LEU A 117 0.77 1.98 15.92
CA LEU A 117 -0.63 2.34 16.06
C LEU A 117 -1.46 1.05 15.92
N PRO A 118 -2.35 0.76 16.91
CA PRO A 118 -2.96 -0.55 17.01
C PRO A 118 -4.09 -0.78 16.01
N GLU A 119 -4.14 -1.98 15.43
CA GLU A 119 -5.28 -2.51 14.68
C GLU A 119 -6.44 -2.87 15.63
N TRP A 120 -6.11 -3.15 16.89
CA TRP A 120 -7.07 -3.39 17.95
C TRP A 120 -6.68 -2.66 19.24
N LEU A 121 -7.53 -1.74 19.71
CA LEU A 121 -7.25 -0.93 20.91
C LEU A 121 -7.12 -1.78 22.16
N GLY A 122 -5.98 -1.62 22.84
CA GLY A 122 -5.61 -2.40 24.01
C GLY A 122 -4.98 -3.76 23.66
N GLY A 123 -4.86 -4.10 22.38
CA GLY A 123 -4.28 -5.35 21.90
C GLY A 123 -2.82 -5.24 21.48
N SER A 124 -2.33 -6.33 20.88
CA SER A 124 -0.91 -6.54 20.53
C SER A 124 -0.62 -6.44 19.03
N ARG A 125 -1.63 -6.17 18.20
CA ARG A 125 -1.48 -6.00 16.73
C ARG A 125 -0.95 -4.60 16.43
N ASN A 126 0.35 -4.42 16.61
CA ASN A 126 1.04 -3.13 16.55
C ASN A 126 2.36 -3.32 15.80
N TRP A 127 2.46 -2.82 14.55
CA TRP A 127 3.58 -3.10 13.66
C TRP A 127 4.35 -1.85 13.28
N ASP A 128 5.60 -2.00 12.85
CA ASP A 128 6.39 -0.88 12.32
C ASP A 128 6.24 -0.80 10.79
N TYR A 129 5.59 0.24 10.30
CA TYR A 129 5.29 0.47 8.88
C TYR A 129 6.17 1.52 8.20
N ARG A 130 7.25 1.94 8.87
CA ARG A 130 8.16 2.96 8.33
C ARG A 130 9.15 2.40 7.28
N TYR A 131 8.77 1.31 6.61
CA TYR A 131 9.54 0.62 5.58
C TYR A 131 8.79 0.57 4.25
N ALA A 132 9.52 0.26 3.18
CA ALA A 132 8.99 0.12 1.83
C ALA A 132 8.79 -1.36 1.50
N TRP A 133 7.55 -1.79 1.29
CA TRP A 133 7.21 -3.15 0.87
C TRP A 133 7.27 -3.29 -0.65
N ILE A 134 7.79 -4.42 -1.12
CA ILE A 134 7.86 -4.73 -2.55
C ILE A 134 6.47 -4.96 -3.15
N ARG A 135 5.55 -5.58 -2.42
CA ARG A 135 4.18 -5.81 -2.89
C ARG A 135 3.39 -4.53 -3.18
N ASP A 136 3.74 -3.41 -2.55
CA ASP A 136 3.11 -2.10 -2.79
C ASP A 136 3.48 -1.52 -4.16
N ALA A 137 4.53 -2.06 -4.79
CA ALA A 137 5.18 -1.45 -5.95
C ALA A 137 4.26 -1.33 -7.17
N ALA A 138 3.58 -2.42 -7.53
CA ALA A 138 2.69 -2.41 -8.70
C ALA A 138 1.55 -1.40 -8.52
N LEU A 139 0.93 -1.42 -7.33
CA LEU A 139 -0.18 -0.53 -7.00
C LEU A 139 0.28 0.94 -6.99
N ALA A 140 1.47 1.23 -6.44
CA ALA A 140 2.03 2.58 -6.38
C ALA A 140 2.39 3.12 -7.77
N ILE A 141 3.04 2.31 -8.61
CA ILE A 141 3.39 2.71 -9.97
C ILE A 141 2.12 2.96 -10.80
N ARG A 142 1.12 2.10 -10.69
CA ARG A 142 -0.16 2.25 -11.35
C ARG A 142 -0.87 3.54 -10.90
N SER A 143 -1.08 3.72 -9.60
CA SER A 143 -1.80 4.87 -9.03
C SER A 143 -1.16 6.20 -9.41
N ASN A 144 0.18 6.31 -9.24
CA ASN A 144 0.91 7.53 -9.57
C ASN A 144 0.81 7.88 -11.07
N ASN A 145 0.92 6.89 -11.96
CA ASN A 145 0.79 7.13 -13.40
C ASN A 145 -0.65 7.54 -13.78
N LEU A 146 -1.66 6.91 -13.20
CA LEU A 146 -3.07 7.21 -13.46
C LEU A 146 -3.43 8.66 -13.12
N VAL A 147 -2.85 9.24 -12.09
CA VAL A 147 -3.08 10.63 -11.71
C VAL A 147 -2.06 11.62 -12.29
N GLY A 148 -1.13 11.15 -13.15
CA GLY A 148 -0.14 12.01 -13.81
C GLY A 148 1.18 12.23 -13.05
N CYS A 149 1.39 11.57 -11.91
CA CYS A 149 2.62 11.65 -11.11
C CYS A 149 3.72 10.71 -11.63
N ARG A 150 4.08 10.86 -12.92
CA ARG A 150 5.04 9.97 -13.60
C ARG A 150 6.44 10.01 -13.00
N ALA A 151 6.86 11.15 -12.45
CA ALA A 151 8.16 11.27 -11.81
C ALA A 151 8.24 10.42 -10.55
N GLU A 152 7.21 10.47 -9.71
CA GLU A 152 7.10 9.70 -8.49
C GLU A 152 7.04 8.17 -8.78
N ALA A 153 6.27 7.76 -9.79
CA ALA A 153 6.22 6.38 -10.25
C ALA A 153 7.61 5.87 -10.70
N ARG A 154 8.31 6.68 -11.51
CA ARG A 154 9.66 6.40 -11.99
C ARG A 154 10.66 6.31 -10.83
N ASP A 155 10.66 7.28 -9.94
CA ASP A 155 11.64 7.37 -8.86
C ASP A 155 11.46 6.20 -7.89
N PHE A 156 10.21 5.80 -7.60
CA PHE A 156 9.93 4.61 -6.80
C PHE A 156 10.35 3.31 -7.50
N PHE A 157 10.10 3.18 -8.82
CA PHE A 157 10.60 2.03 -9.58
C PHE A 157 12.13 1.96 -9.56
N HIS A 158 12.81 3.08 -9.67
CA HIS A 158 14.28 3.14 -9.59
C HIS A 158 14.78 2.76 -8.19
N PHE A 159 14.12 3.23 -7.13
CA PHE A 159 14.42 2.81 -5.77
C PHE A 159 14.38 1.28 -5.62
N ILE A 160 13.29 0.65 -6.03
CA ILE A 160 13.14 -0.81 -5.95
C ILE A 160 14.21 -1.52 -6.76
N ARG A 161 14.42 -1.12 -8.02
CA ARG A 161 15.45 -1.67 -8.90
C ARG A 161 16.85 -1.62 -8.26
N ASP A 162 17.22 -0.45 -7.73
CA ASP A 162 18.55 -0.21 -7.21
C ASP A 162 18.77 -0.91 -5.86
N THR A 163 17.73 -1.03 -5.05
CA THR A 163 17.73 -1.74 -3.78
C THR A 163 17.93 -3.25 -3.97
N ILE A 164 17.17 -3.86 -4.87
CA ILE A 164 17.33 -5.28 -5.22
C ILE A 164 18.73 -5.55 -5.81
N ASP A 165 19.35 -4.54 -6.44
CA ASP A 165 20.70 -4.64 -6.98
C ASP A 165 21.77 -4.89 -5.91
N GLY A 166 21.58 -4.39 -4.70
CA GLY A 166 22.49 -4.56 -3.57
C GLY A 166 22.20 -5.79 -2.70
N ALA A 167 21.04 -6.44 -2.84
CA ALA A 167 20.59 -7.51 -1.97
C ALA A 167 20.94 -8.90 -2.50
N ASN A 168 21.10 -9.86 -1.59
CA ASN A 168 21.31 -11.28 -1.91
C ASN A 168 19.99 -12.03 -2.22
N GLY A 169 19.10 -11.41 -3.01
CA GLY A 169 17.77 -11.93 -3.30
C GLY A 169 16.68 -10.88 -3.08
N LEU A 170 15.42 -11.23 -3.38
CA LEU A 170 14.27 -10.38 -3.14
C LEU A 170 13.84 -10.52 -1.68
N GLU A 171 13.88 -9.42 -0.92
CA GLU A 171 13.32 -9.35 0.43
C GLU A 171 11.87 -8.81 0.39
N VAL A 172 11.09 -9.06 1.42
CA VAL A 172 9.70 -8.60 1.53
C VAL A 172 9.60 -7.09 1.56
N MET A 173 10.55 -6.45 2.29
CA MET A 173 10.57 -5.01 2.53
C MET A 173 11.98 -4.49 2.72
N TYR A 174 12.15 -3.17 2.55
CA TYR A 174 13.41 -2.47 2.70
C TYR A 174 13.25 -1.17 3.50
N ALA A 175 14.31 -0.71 4.15
CA ALA A 175 14.34 0.66 4.65
C ALA A 175 14.36 1.66 3.48
N ILE A 176 13.95 2.90 3.73
CA ILE A 176 13.83 3.94 2.67
C ILE A 176 15.17 4.39 2.08
N ASP A 177 16.29 4.03 2.68
CA ASP A 177 17.65 4.21 2.16
C ASP A 177 18.13 2.99 1.35
N GLY A 178 17.31 1.96 1.19
CA GLY A 178 17.61 0.73 0.47
C GLY A 178 18.34 -0.33 1.31
N THR A 179 18.57 -0.08 2.60
CA THR A 179 19.18 -1.08 3.49
C THR A 179 18.14 -2.11 3.96
N ARG A 180 18.64 -3.21 4.52
CA ARG A 180 17.80 -4.24 5.11
C ARG A 180 17.08 -3.73 6.35
N VAL A 181 15.81 -4.07 6.51
CA VAL A 181 15.01 -3.75 7.70
C VAL A 181 15.64 -4.39 8.96
N PRO A 182 15.76 -3.67 10.09
CA PRO A 182 16.27 -4.24 11.33
C PRO A 182 15.37 -5.35 11.87
N THR A 183 15.94 -6.21 12.72
CA THR A 183 15.17 -7.21 13.46
C THR A 183 14.11 -6.53 14.32
N GLU A 184 12.95 -7.17 14.43
CA GLU A 184 11.87 -6.66 15.28
C GLU A 184 12.30 -6.65 16.74
N GLU A 185 12.15 -5.51 17.40
CA GLU A 185 12.44 -5.28 18.81
C GLU A 185 11.27 -4.58 19.50
N GLU A 186 10.97 -4.98 20.74
CA GLU A 186 9.93 -4.36 21.55
C GLU A 186 10.51 -3.28 22.47
N LEU A 187 9.89 -2.10 22.49
CA LEU A 187 10.30 -0.96 23.31
C LEU A 187 9.48 -0.92 24.61
N GLU A 188 9.88 -1.69 25.62
CA GLU A 188 9.17 -1.87 26.88
C GLU A 188 8.92 -0.56 27.66
N HIS A 189 9.75 0.47 27.45
CA HIS A 189 9.60 1.78 28.10
C HIS A 189 8.46 2.64 27.52
N LEU A 190 7.84 2.22 26.41
CA LEU A 190 6.73 2.92 25.75
C LEU A 190 5.43 2.13 25.96
N ARG A 191 4.39 2.84 26.44
CA ARG A 191 3.08 2.22 26.74
C ARG A 191 2.22 1.94 25.51
N GLY A 192 2.60 2.45 24.35
CA GLY A 192 1.79 2.42 23.16
C GLY A 192 0.57 3.37 23.19
N PHE A 193 -0.07 3.52 22.05
CA PHE A 193 -1.27 4.35 21.89
C PHE A 193 -2.45 3.73 22.65
N CYS A 194 -3.11 4.50 23.50
CA CYS A 194 -4.20 4.02 24.38
C CYS A 194 -3.84 2.79 25.24
N GLY A 195 -2.55 2.62 25.57
CA GLY A 195 -2.09 1.47 26.35
C GLY A 195 -1.97 0.17 25.52
N SER A 196 -2.00 0.26 24.19
CA SER A 196 -1.82 -0.87 23.28
C SER A 196 -0.33 -1.14 23.10
N GLY A 197 0.18 -2.17 23.72
CA GLY A 197 1.57 -2.62 23.61
C GLY A 197 1.67 -3.95 22.89
N PRO A 198 2.86 -4.31 22.42
CA PRO A 198 4.13 -3.58 22.51
C PRO A 198 4.26 -2.45 21.48
N VAL A 199 5.16 -1.49 21.76
CA VAL A 199 5.68 -0.60 20.71
C VAL A 199 6.89 -1.26 20.09
N ARG A 200 6.94 -1.34 18.75
CA ARG A 200 7.97 -2.06 18.00
C ARG A 200 8.79 -1.15 17.12
N ILE A 201 10.04 -1.54 16.91
CA ILE A 201 10.91 -1.11 15.80
C ILE A 201 11.37 -2.34 15.03
N GLY A 202 11.58 -2.21 13.73
CA GLY A 202 11.79 -3.37 12.86
C GLY A 202 10.48 -4.12 12.58
N ASN A 203 10.56 -5.16 11.76
CA ASN A 203 9.38 -5.94 11.40
C ASN A 203 9.76 -7.42 11.20
N GLY A 204 9.08 -8.33 11.90
CA GLY A 204 9.36 -9.76 11.86
C GLY A 204 9.03 -10.45 10.53
N ALA A 205 8.19 -9.83 9.69
CA ALA A 205 7.89 -10.36 8.35
C ALA A 205 9.08 -10.28 7.38
N ARG A 206 10.13 -9.52 7.71
CA ARG A 206 11.35 -9.38 6.89
C ARG A 206 12.01 -10.71 6.50
N ASP A 207 11.87 -11.73 7.33
CA ASP A 207 12.49 -13.06 7.15
C ASP A 207 11.49 -14.10 6.60
N GLN A 208 10.25 -13.70 6.25
CA GLN A 208 9.25 -14.59 5.69
C GLN A 208 9.51 -14.90 4.21
N LEU A 209 9.12 -16.10 3.78
CA LEU A 209 9.00 -16.43 2.36
C LEU A 209 7.64 -15.92 1.86
N GLN A 210 7.64 -14.93 0.97
CA GLN A 210 6.46 -14.37 0.32
C GLN A 210 6.65 -14.40 -1.20
N ILE A 211 6.12 -15.43 -1.86
CA ILE A 211 6.29 -15.63 -3.31
C ILE A 211 5.53 -14.57 -4.12
N ASP A 212 4.44 -14.05 -3.58
CA ASP A 212 3.62 -13.00 -4.17
C ASP A 212 4.38 -11.69 -4.42
N SER A 213 5.36 -11.35 -3.57
CA SER A 213 6.19 -10.14 -3.72
C SER A 213 6.93 -10.10 -5.06
N ALA A 214 7.39 -11.25 -5.55
CA ALA A 214 8.03 -11.35 -6.86
C ALA A 214 7.04 -11.03 -7.99
N GLY A 215 5.79 -11.50 -7.89
CA GLY A 215 4.72 -11.18 -8.82
C GLY A 215 4.41 -9.69 -8.87
N ALA A 216 4.31 -9.05 -7.70
CA ALA A 216 4.10 -7.61 -7.60
C ALA A 216 5.24 -6.80 -8.25
N LEU A 217 6.49 -7.25 -8.08
CA LEU A 217 7.65 -6.61 -8.70
C LEU A 217 7.63 -6.71 -10.24
N VAL A 218 7.33 -7.90 -10.78
CA VAL A 218 7.30 -8.11 -12.24
C VAL A 218 6.13 -7.33 -12.85
N ASP A 219 4.97 -7.28 -12.19
CA ASP A 219 3.84 -6.45 -12.62
C ASP A 219 4.20 -4.95 -12.55
N ALA A 220 4.92 -4.51 -11.53
CA ALA A 220 5.42 -3.15 -11.43
C ALA A 220 6.34 -2.78 -12.61
N ALA A 221 7.22 -3.69 -13.03
CA ALA A 221 8.10 -3.49 -14.18
C ALA A 221 7.31 -3.44 -15.50
N HIS A 222 6.32 -4.32 -15.66
CA HIS A 222 5.41 -4.32 -16.79
C HIS A 222 4.61 -3.00 -16.88
N LEU A 223 4.05 -2.55 -15.75
CA LEU A 223 3.33 -1.27 -15.68
C LEU A 223 4.25 -0.08 -15.98
N TYR A 224 5.50 -0.11 -15.49
CA TYR A 224 6.47 0.93 -15.78
C TYR A 224 6.72 1.06 -17.29
N GLU A 225 6.91 -0.04 -18.03
CA GLU A 225 7.02 -0.02 -19.48
C GLU A 225 5.72 0.45 -20.16
N HIS A 226 4.57 -0.07 -19.70
CA HIS A 226 3.26 0.28 -20.24
C HIS A 226 3.01 1.81 -20.21
N PHE A 227 3.43 2.48 -19.14
CA PHE A 227 3.33 3.94 -18.98
C PHE A 227 4.46 4.73 -19.67
N GLY A 228 5.28 4.07 -20.49
CA GLY A 228 6.32 4.70 -21.31
C GLY A 228 7.69 4.78 -20.65
N GLY A 229 7.91 4.07 -19.55
CA GLY A 229 9.23 3.83 -18.98
C GLY A 229 10.04 2.88 -19.86
N THR A 230 11.35 2.86 -19.67
CA THR A 230 12.25 1.97 -20.43
C THR A 230 13.03 1.09 -19.46
N LEU A 231 12.88 -0.21 -19.57
CA LEU A 231 13.69 -1.18 -18.84
C LEU A 231 15.08 -1.27 -19.46
N THR A 232 16.10 -1.12 -18.62
CA THR A 232 17.50 -1.32 -19.06
C THR A 232 17.83 -2.82 -19.17
N VAL A 233 18.84 -3.17 -19.97
CA VAL A 233 19.36 -4.57 -20.03
C VAL A 233 19.74 -5.10 -18.65
N ARG A 234 20.24 -4.24 -17.75
CA ARG A 234 20.57 -4.61 -16.37
C ARG A 234 19.30 -4.97 -15.58
N ALA A 235 18.24 -4.15 -15.67
CA ALA A 235 16.94 -4.42 -15.04
C ALA A 235 16.34 -5.72 -15.59
N TRP A 236 16.36 -5.91 -16.92
CA TRP A 236 15.90 -7.14 -17.56
C TRP A 236 16.60 -8.40 -17.01
N ARG A 237 17.93 -8.40 -16.90
CA ARG A 237 18.66 -9.56 -16.37
C ARG A 237 18.20 -9.95 -14.96
N LYS A 238 17.85 -8.97 -14.12
CA LYS A 238 17.36 -9.21 -12.77
C LYS A 238 15.93 -9.73 -12.75
N LEU A 239 15.04 -9.07 -13.50
CA LEU A 239 13.67 -9.55 -13.64
C LEU A 239 13.63 -10.98 -14.16
N ARG A 240 14.49 -11.31 -15.15
CA ARG A 240 14.64 -12.68 -15.65
C ARG A 240 15.02 -13.65 -14.52
N HIS A 241 15.96 -13.29 -13.66
CA HIS A 241 16.39 -14.13 -12.54
C HIS A 241 15.21 -14.34 -11.57
N ILE A 242 14.51 -13.27 -11.18
CA ILE A 242 13.35 -13.33 -10.29
C ILE A 242 12.23 -14.21 -10.87
N VAL A 243 11.91 -14.08 -12.15
CA VAL A 243 10.89 -14.92 -12.79
C VAL A 243 11.31 -16.39 -12.82
N GLU A 244 12.59 -16.69 -13.04
CA GLU A 244 13.11 -18.06 -12.96
C GLU A 244 13.09 -18.61 -11.52
N GLU A 245 13.33 -17.77 -10.50
CA GLU A 245 13.16 -18.16 -9.10
C GLU A 245 11.69 -18.52 -8.82
N VAL A 246 10.74 -17.67 -9.21
CA VAL A 246 9.28 -17.94 -9.09
C VAL A 246 8.94 -19.26 -9.77
N ARG A 247 9.44 -19.48 -11.00
CA ARG A 247 9.23 -20.73 -11.75
C ARG A 247 9.72 -21.97 -10.99
N GLY A 248 10.80 -21.80 -10.21
CA GLY A 248 11.35 -22.88 -9.38
C GLY A 248 10.56 -23.17 -8.12
N VAL A 249 9.92 -22.16 -7.52
CA VAL A 249 9.35 -22.25 -6.16
C VAL A 249 7.83 -22.12 -6.07
N TRP A 250 7.12 -21.78 -7.13
CA TRP A 250 5.67 -21.51 -7.06
C TRP A 250 4.83 -22.68 -6.51
N ARG A 251 5.35 -23.91 -6.59
CA ARG A 251 4.69 -25.10 -6.04
C ARG A 251 4.83 -25.24 -4.53
N GLU A 252 5.75 -24.50 -3.92
CA GLU A 252 5.99 -24.53 -2.49
C GLU A 252 4.92 -23.71 -1.73
N PRO A 253 4.64 -24.03 -0.46
CA PRO A 253 3.85 -23.18 0.41
C PRO A 253 4.65 -21.96 0.86
N ASP A 254 3.96 -20.85 1.13
CA ASP A 254 4.55 -19.59 1.60
C ASP A 254 3.69 -18.93 2.69
N HIS A 255 4.17 -17.80 3.24
CA HIS A 255 3.41 -17.05 4.24
C HIS A 255 2.28 -16.21 3.62
N GLY A 256 2.37 -15.87 2.31
CA GLY A 256 1.39 -15.04 1.63
C GLY A 256 1.42 -13.56 2.04
N ILE A 257 0.49 -12.80 1.49
CA ILE A 257 0.45 -11.34 1.55
C ILE A 257 0.22 -10.78 2.96
N TRP A 258 -0.51 -11.48 3.81
CA TRP A 258 -0.94 -10.98 5.11
C TRP A 258 0.02 -11.24 6.27
N GLU A 259 1.15 -11.88 5.98
CA GLU A 259 2.26 -12.09 6.93
C GLU A 259 1.87 -12.88 8.20
N PRO A 260 1.06 -13.96 8.09
CA PRO A 260 0.63 -14.73 9.24
C PRO A 260 1.84 -15.28 10.00
N ARG A 261 1.69 -15.46 11.32
CA ARG A 261 2.76 -15.96 12.17
C ARG A 261 2.62 -17.46 12.53
N ASP A 262 1.61 -18.13 11.98
CA ASP A 262 1.27 -19.52 12.24
C ASP A 262 1.75 -20.52 11.18
N GLY A 263 2.57 -20.07 10.21
CA GLY A 263 3.25 -20.92 9.24
C GLY A 263 2.90 -20.64 7.77
N THR A 264 3.32 -21.55 6.89
CA THR A 264 3.18 -21.44 5.44
C THR A 264 2.02 -22.28 4.92
N ARG A 265 1.38 -21.83 3.83
CA ARG A 265 0.26 -22.50 3.16
C ARG A 265 0.36 -22.38 1.65
N HIS A 266 -0.39 -23.21 0.93
CA HIS A 266 -0.62 -23.00 -0.51
C HIS A 266 -1.67 -21.93 -0.70
N ASN A 267 -1.22 -20.65 -0.62
CA ASN A 267 -2.09 -19.48 -0.75
C ASN A 267 -2.47 -19.27 -2.21
N THR A 268 -3.77 -19.18 -2.51
CA THR A 268 -4.28 -18.91 -3.86
C THR A 268 -3.74 -17.59 -4.41
N HIS A 269 -3.63 -16.56 -3.57
CA HIS A 269 -3.02 -15.28 -3.96
C HIS A 269 -1.56 -15.44 -4.41
N SER A 270 -0.73 -16.19 -3.67
CA SER A 270 0.67 -16.41 -4.06
C SER A 270 0.80 -17.17 -5.38
N LYS A 271 -0.12 -18.11 -5.65
CA LYS A 271 -0.17 -18.80 -6.95
C LYS A 271 -0.64 -17.86 -8.07
N LEU A 272 -1.64 -17.01 -7.81
CA LEU A 272 -2.08 -15.97 -8.73
C LEU A 272 -0.93 -15.02 -9.08
N MET A 273 -0.17 -14.55 -8.09
CA MET A 273 0.96 -13.65 -8.31
C MET A 273 2.13 -14.35 -9.02
N SER A 274 2.31 -15.66 -8.81
CA SER A 274 3.27 -16.47 -9.57
C SER A 274 2.86 -16.60 -11.04
N TRP A 275 1.57 -16.85 -11.30
CA TRP A 275 1.01 -16.81 -12.65
C TRP A 275 1.26 -15.46 -13.31
N LEU A 276 0.96 -14.37 -12.62
CA LEU A 276 1.14 -12.99 -13.09
C LEU A 276 2.62 -12.70 -13.41
N ALA A 277 3.55 -13.13 -12.55
CA ALA A 277 4.99 -12.97 -12.78
C ALA A 277 5.44 -13.60 -14.11
N LEU A 278 4.99 -14.82 -14.39
CA LEU A 278 5.35 -15.54 -15.61
C LEU A 278 4.66 -14.97 -16.84
N ASP A 279 3.39 -14.56 -16.73
CA ASP A 279 2.64 -13.94 -17.85
C ASP A 279 3.24 -12.57 -18.23
N ARG A 280 3.45 -11.68 -17.26
CA ARG A 280 4.06 -10.36 -17.48
C ARG A 280 5.52 -10.47 -17.88
N GLY A 281 6.27 -11.38 -17.22
CA GLY A 281 7.64 -11.69 -17.56
C GLY A 281 7.80 -12.17 -19.00
N ALA A 282 6.90 -13.01 -19.49
CA ALA A 282 6.90 -13.46 -20.89
C ALA A 282 6.72 -12.27 -21.85
N GLY A 283 5.82 -11.32 -21.55
CA GLY A 283 5.67 -10.10 -22.33
C GLY A 283 6.96 -9.28 -22.40
N ILE A 284 7.62 -9.10 -21.25
CA ILE A 284 8.91 -8.40 -21.16
C ILE A 284 10.01 -9.17 -21.94
N ALA A 285 10.08 -10.51 -21.80
CA ALA A 285 11.04 -11.34 -22.56
C ALA A 285 10.91 -11.14 -24.05
N ARG A 286 9.69 -11.11 -24.55
CA ARG A 286 9.41 -10.86 -25.97
C ARG A 286 9.89 -9.47 -26.42
N ALA A 287 9.67 -8.44 -25.59
CA ALA A 287 10.12 -7.07 -25.87
C ALA A 287 11.65 -6.98 -25.97
N PHE A 288 12.39 -7.82 -25.20
CA PHE A 288 13.85 -7.96 -25.28
C PHE A 288 14.34 -8.95 -26.35
N GLY A 289 13.44 -9.55 -27.15
CA GLY A 289 13.77 -10.47 -28.24
C GLY A 289 14.10 -11.91 -27.79
N ASP A 290 13.86 -12.26 -26.53
CA ASP A 290 14.09 -13.62 -25.99
C ASP A 290 12.84 -14.50 -26.19
N VAL A 291 12.58 -14.87 -27.44
CA VAL A 291 11.41 -15.69 -27.83
C VAL A 291 11.39 -17.06 -27.14
N PRO A 292 12.50 -17.80 -27.04
CA PRO A 292 12.49 -19.09 -26.33
C PRO A 292 12.05 -18.98 -24.87
N LEU A 293 12.47 -17.91 -24.19
CA LEU A 293 12.11 -17.64 -22.80
C LEU A 293 10.64 -17.21 -22.68
N HIS A 294 10.17 -16.34 -23.57
CA HIS A 294 8.75 -15.98 -23.71
C HIS A 294 7.87 -17.25 -23.79
N ASP A 295 8.16 -18.16 -24.71
CA ASP A 295 7.37 -19.37 -24.90
C ASP A 295 7.43 -20.31 -23.67
N ALA A 296 8.59 -20.40 -23.01
CA ALA A 296 8.76 -21.22 -21.83
C ALA A 296 7.93 -20.67 -20.65
N TRP A 297 7.94 -19.37 -20.43
CA TRP A 297 7.20 -18.74 -19.35
C TRP A 297 5.68 -18.73 -19.57
N LEU A 298 5.22 -18.57 -20.83
CA LEU A 298 3.80 -18.71 -21.15
C LEU A 298 3.30 -20.14 -20.89
N ARG A 299 4.09 -21.15 -21.23
CA ARG A 299 3.70 -22.54 -20.93
C ARG A 299 3.59 -22.79 -19.42
N GLU A 300 4.53 -22.29 -18.64
CA GLU A 300 4.48 -22.45 -17.17
C GLU A 300 3.36 -21.63 -16.57
N SER A 301 3.10 -20.40 -17.03
CA SER A 301 1.93 -19.58 -16.68
C SER A 301 0.64 -20.35 -16.94
N GLY A 302 0.50 -21.03 -18.08
CA GLY A 302 -0.63 -21.91 -18.36
C GLY A 302 -0.74 -23.10 -17.38
N THR A 303 0.39 -23.63 -16.93
CA THR A 303 0.42 -24.71 -15.92
C THR A 303 -0.09 -24.20 -14.57
N ILE A 304 0.35 -23.01 -14.13
CA ILE A 304 -0.12 -22.41 -12.87
C ILE A 304 -1.62 -22.05 -12.98
N HIS A 305 -2.07 -21.53 -14.11
CA HIS A 305 -3.48 -21.26 -14.34
C HIS A 305 -4.34 -22.52 -14.17
N ALA A 306 -3.95 -23.62 -14.77
CA ALA A 306 -4.65 -24.89 -14.65
C ALA A 306 -4.62 -25.44 -13.20
N ASP A 307 -3.50 -25.27 -12.51
CA ASP A 307 -3.33 -25.67 -11.11
C ASP A 307 -4.29 -24.89 -10.18
N ILE A 308 -4.38 -23.56 -10.31
CA ILE A 308 -5.33 -22.72 -9.56
C ILE A 308 -6.77 -23.15 -9.86
N CYS A 309 -7.12 -23.33 -11.13
CA CYS A 309 -8.47 -23.75 -11.52
C CYS A 309 -8.84 -25.14 -11.02
N THR A 310 -7.87 -25.96 -10.61
CA THR A 310 -8.09 -27.30 -10.10
C THR A 310 -8.09 -27.35 -8.58
N ASN A 311 -7.11 -26.69 -7.94
CA ASN A 311 -6.81 -26.87 -6.52
C ASN A 311 -7.31 -25.73 -5.63
N ALA A 312 -7.63 -24.55 -6.20
CA ALA A 312 -8.13 -23.41 -5.44
C ALA A 312 -9.66 -23.31 -5.39
N LEU A 313 -10.40 -24.35 -5.78
CA LEU A 313 -11.86 -24.38 -5.70
C LEU A 313 -12.31 -25.01 -4.38
N ASP A 314 -13.47 -24.56 -3.89
CA ASP A 314 -14.19 -25.23 -2.82
C ASP A 314 -14.55 -26.68 -3.20
N SER A 315 -14.93 -27.50 -2.23
CA SER A 315 -15.25 -28.92 -2.46
C SER A 315 -16.40 -29.16 -3.45
N THR A 316 -17.20 -28.13 -3.74
CA THR A 316 -18.31 -28.19 -4.70
C THR A 316 -17.95 -27.64 -6.08
N GLY A 317 -16.76 -27.03 -6.24
CA GLY A 317 -16.29 -26.43 -7.48
C GLY A 317 -17.01 -25.12 -7.87
N LYS A 318 -17.60 -24.43 -6.90
CA LYS A 318 -18.42 -23.24 -7.17
C LYS A 318 -17.72 -21.91 -7.05
N HIS A 319 -16.73 -21.80 -6.19
CA HIS A 319 -15.98 -20.56 -5.96
C HIS A 319 -14.52 -20.85 -5.61
N PHE A 320 -13.68 -19.86 -5.78
CA PHE A 320 -12.28 -19.93 -5.32
C PHE A 320 -12.19 -19.75 -3.81
N VAL A 321 -11.18 -20.41 -3.21
CA VAL A 321 -10.83 -20.36 -1.79
C VAL A 321 -9.45 -19.79 -1.57
N ALA A 322 -9.18 -19.23 -0.39
CA ALA A 322 -7.92 -18.57 -0.07
C ALA A 322 -6.72 -19.51 0.00
N VAL A 323 -6.95 -20.73 0.48
CA VAL A 323 -5.93 -21.76 0.72
C VAL A 323 -6.39 -23.06 0.10
N TYR A 324 -5.51 -23.76 -0.61
CA TYR A 324 -5.83 -25.03 -1.24
C TYR A 324 -6.32 -26.05 -0.21
N GLY A 325 -7.47 -26.66 -0.50
CA GLY A 325 -8.09 -27.66 0.35
C GLY A 325 -8.79 -27.14 1.60
N GLU A 326 -8.88 -25.81 1.79
CA GLU A 326 -9.57 -25.19 2.94
C GLU A 326 -10.64 -24.23 2.43
N ASP A 327 -11.87 -24.36 2.92
CA ASP A 327 -12.99 -23.46 2.56
C ASP A 327 -12.90 -22.15 3.36
N ARG A 328 -11.94 -21.30 2.97
CA ARG A 328 -11.67 -19.99 3.60
C ARG A 328 -11.86 -18.87 2.63
N ALA A 329 -12.56 -17.82 3.06
CA ALA A 329 -12.64 -16.56 2.35
C ALA A 329 -11.43 -15.66 2.66
N ASP A 330 -10.98 -14.93 1.64
CA ASP A 330 -9.96 -13.89 1.73
C ASP A 330 -10.25 -12.81 0.68
N ALA A 331 -10.05 -11.56 1.03
CA ALA A 331 -10.30 -10.43 0.14
C ALA A 331 -9.37 -10.43 -1.10
N THR A 332 -8.22 -11.09 -1.04
CA THR A 332 -7.31 -11.23 -2.20
C THR A 332 -7.93 -12.03 -3.35
N LEU A 333 -8.97 -12.81 -3.11
CA LEU A 333 -9.70 -13.52 -4.17
C LEU A 333 -10.37 -12.55 -5.17
N LEU A 334 -10.67 -11.31 -4.75
CA LEU A 334 -11.16 -10.25 -5.62
C LEU A 334 -10.15 -9.88 -6.71
N LEU A 335 -8.86 -10.09 -6.45
CA LEU A 335 -7.78 -9.78 -7.38
C LEU A 335 -7.72 -10.71 -8.60
N LEU A 336 -8.38 -11.88 -8.55
CA LEU A 336 -8.52 -12.78 -9.70
C LEU A 336 -9.10 -12.06 -10.93
N ALA A 337 -10.20 -11.32 -10.74
CA ALA A 337 -10.77 -10.47 -11.78
C ALA A 337 -9.87 -9.28 -12.10
N GLY A 338 -9.34 -8.61 -11.09
CA GLY A 338 -8.53 -7.39 -11.21
C GLY A 338 -7.27 -7.59 -12.05
N HIS A 339 -6.64 -8.76 -11.98
CA HIS A 339 -5.46 -9.13 -12.78
C HIS A 339 -5.79 -9.81 -14.11
N GLY A 340 -7.07 -10.07 -14.41
CA GLY A 340 -7.50 -10.71 -15.66
C GLY A 340 -7.17 -12.22 -15.70
N PHE A 341 -7.19 -12.89 -14.53
CA PHE A 341 -7.00 -14.33 -14.44
C PHE A 341 -8.14 -15.10 -15.12
N LEU A 342 -9.38 -14.68 -14.85
CA LEU A 342 -10.59 -15.04 -15.57
C LEU A 342 -11.38 -13.76 -15.90
N PRO A 343 -12.28 -13.77 -16.90
CA PRO A 343 -13.18 -12.67 -17.15
C PRO A 343 -14.01 -12.30 -15.92
N GLU A 344 -14.31 -11.03 -15.73
CA GLU A 344 -15.07 -10.50 -14.62
C GLU A 344 -16.53 -11.03 -14.53
N ASP A 345 -17.09 -11.44 -15.67
CA ASP A 345 -18.42 -12.06 -15.84
C ASP A 345 -18.38 -13.59 -15.82
N HIS A 346 -17.20 -14.18 -15.57
CA HIS A 346 -17.08 -15.64 -15.47
C HIS A 346 -17.84 -16.14 -14.22
N PRO A 347 -18.67 -17.21 -14.31
CA PRO A 347 -19.49 -17.68 -13.17
C PRO A 347 -18.71 -17.99 -11.89
N LEU A 348 -17.46 -18.48 -12.00
CA LEU A 348 -16.60 -18.70 -10.84
C LEU A 348 -16.18 -17.38 -10.18
N ILE A 349 -15.95 -16.33 -10.96
CA ILE A 349 -15.59 -15.00 -10.42
C ILE A 349 -16.80 -14.38 -9.71
N GLU A 350 -17.99 -14.41 -10.34
CA GLU A 350 -19.21 -13.90 -9.72
C GLU A 350 -19.50 -14.61 -8.37
N SER A 351 -19.45 -15.94 -8.40
CA SER A 351 -19.68 -16.75 -7.19
C SER A 351 -18.58 -16.53 -6.12
N THR A 352 -17.36 -16.27 -6.52
CA THR A 352 -16.25 -15.94 -5.59
C THR A 352 -16.46 -14.56 -4.95
N VAL A 353 -16.88 -13.56 -5.71
CA VAL A 353 -17.21 -12.23 -5.16
C VAL A 353 -18.37 -12.34 -4.16
N ASP A 354 -19.43 -13.05 -4.49
CA ASP A 354 -20.55 -13.30 -3.59
C ASP A 354 -20.13 -14.05 -2.31
N PHE A 355 -19.20 -15.01 -2.43
CA PHE A 355 -18.60 -15.72 -1.29
C PHE A 355 -17.82 -14.77 -0.40
N VAL A 356 -16.91 -13.97 -0.96
CA VAL A 356 -16.09 -12.99 -0.22
C VAL A 356 -17.00 -11.98 0.50
N GLN A 357 -18.01 -11.42 -0.18
CA GLN A 357 -18.96 -10.48 0.43
C GLN A 357 -19.72 -11.11 1.59
N ARG A 358 -20.24 -12.31 1.41
CA ARG A 358 -21.03 -13.01 2.43
C ARG A 358 -20.20 -13.30 3.68
N GLU A 359 -18.96 -13.75 3.53
CA GLU A 359 -18.13 -14.18 4.65
C GLU A 359 -17.40 -13.01 5.33
N LEU A 360 -17.03 -11.97 4.59
CA LEU A 360 -16.10 -10.94 5.09
C LEU A 360 -16.75 -9.57 5.30
N SER A 361 -17.96 -9.30 4.80
CA SER A 361 -18.55 -7.97 4.96
C SER A 361 -19.12 -7.74 6.36
N THR A 362 -19.01 -6.51 6.83
CA THR A 362 -19.74 -5.95 7.96
C THR A 362 -20.30 -4.60 7.54
N GLY A 363 -21.58 -4.56 7.17
CA GLY A 363 -22.17 -3.42 6.47
C GLY A 363 -21.42 -3.16 5.15
N PRO A 364 -21.01 -1.93 4.84
CA PRO A 364 -20.29 -1.61 3.62
C PRO A 364 -18.76 -1.91 3.71
N TYR A 365 -18.27 -2.33 4.86
CA TYR A 365 -16.85 -2.56 5.11
C TYR A 365 -16.48 -4.03 4.94
N LEU A 366 -15.27 -4.30 4.42
CA LEU A 366 -14.77 -5.64 4.14
C LEU A 366 -13.54 -5.96 4.99
N HIS A 367 -13.59 -7.06 5.75
CA HIS A 367 -12.41 -7.61 6.43
C HIS A 367 -11.49 -8.29 5.42
N ARG A 368 -10.18 -8.35 5.69
CA ARG A 368 -9.23 -9.08 4.84
C ARG A 368 -9.45 -10.58 4.90
N TYR A 369 -9.69 -11.12 6.10
CA TYR A 369 -10.09 -12.50 6.42
C TYR A 369 -10.74 -12.52 7.82
N ARG A 370 -11.25 -13.68 8.22
CA ARG A 370 -11.80 -13.89 9.58
C ARG A 370 -11.27 -15.18 10.21
N THR A 371 -10.13 -15.67 9.75
CA THR A 371 -9.48 -16.87 10.29
C THR A 371 -8.38 -16.49 11.27
N ASP A 372 -8.06 -17.40 12.20
CA ASP A 372 -6.93 -17.23 13.11
C ASP A 372 -5.62 -17.21 12.30
N ASP A 373 -4.78 -16.21 12.55
CA ASP A 373 -3.48 -15.98 11.91
C ASP A 373 -2.30 -16.15 12.87
N GLY A 374 -2.56 -16.67 14.08
CA GLY A 374 -1.58 -16.85 15.15
C GLY A 374 -1.30 -15.59 15.97
N VAL A 375 -2.02 -14.48 15.72
CA VAL A 375 -1.94 -13.24 16.49
C VAL A 375 -3.27 -13.01 17.18
N GLY A 376 -3.28 -12.95 18.52
CA GLY A 376 -4.52 -12.76 19.29
C GLY A 376 -5.19 -11.42 19.03
N GLY A 377 -6.52 -11.38 19.20
CA GLY A 377 -7.36 -10.17 19.12
C GLY A 377 -8.20 -10.09 17.84
N ASP A 378 -9.10 -9.12 17.82
CA ASP A 378 -9.93 -8.82 16.65
C ASP A 378 -9.24 -7.78 15.76
N GLU A 379 -9.61 -7.75 14.48
CA GLU A 379 -9.20 -6.74 13.51
C GLU A 379 -10.40 -5.92 13.07
N GLY A 380 -10.13 -4.69 12.63
CA GLY A 380 -11.09 -3.88 11.89
C GLY A 380 -11.32 -4.40 10.47
N ALA A 381 -12.20 -3.73 9.74
CA ALA A 381 -12.32 -3.93 8.30
C ALA A 381 -11.13 -3.25 7.59
N PHE A 382 -10.53 -3.94 6.64
CA PHE A 382 -9.32 -3.48 5.97
C PHE A 382 -9.66 -2.54 4.81
N VAL A 383 -9.22 -1.30 4.88
CA VAL A 383 -9.65 -0.23 3.94
C VAL A 383 -9.34 -0.56 2.48
N LEU A 384 -8.16 -1.10 2.20
CA LEU A 384 -7.79 -1.51 0.85
C LEU A 384 -8.73 -2.58 0.29
N CYS A 385 -9.14 -3.54 1.12
CA CYS A 385 -10.04 -4.63 0.69
C CYS A 385 -11.40 -4.11 0.23
N GLY A 386 -11.92 -3.07 0.89
CA GLY A 386 -13.12 -2.39 0.43
C GLY A 386 -12.94 -1.69 -0.92
N PHE A 387 -11.78 -1.09 -1.18
CA PHE A 387 -11.49 -0.54 -2.50
C PHE A 387 -11.33 -1.62 -3.57
N TRP A 388 -10.74 -2.79 -3.27
CA TRP A 388 -10.71 -3.94 -4.18
C TRP A 388 -12.13 -4.44 -4.50
N LEU A 389 -13.01 -4.50 -3.49
CA LEU A 389 -14.41 -4.87 -3.71
C LEU A 389 -15.10 -3.85 -4.63
N ALA A 390 -14.94 -2.55 -4.38
CA ALA A 390 -15.50 -1.51 -5.23
C ALA A 390 -14.98 -1.59 -6.68
N GLU A 391 -13.68 -1.86 -6.87
CA GLU A 391 -13.09 -2.08 -8.21
C GLU A 391 -13.71 -3.30 -8.90
N THR A 392 -13.87 -4.41 -8.20
CA THR A 392 -14.39 -5.66 -8.75
C THR A 392 -15.87 -5.54 -9.11
N LEU A 393 -16.67 -4.93 -8.24
CA LEU A 393 -18.09 -4.65 -8.52
C LEU A 393 -18.25 -3.71 -9.73
N ALA A 394 -17.37 -2.71 -9.85
CA ALA A 394 -17.36 -1.81 -11.02
C ALA A 394 -17.00 -2.55 -12.31
N LEU A 395 -16.08 -3.53 -12.27
CA LEU A 395 -15.77 -4.41 -13.41
C LEU A 395 -16.97 -5.25 -13.82
N GLN A 396 -17.74 -5.78 -12.84
CA GLN A 396 -18.95 -6.56 -13.06
C GLN A 396 -20.17 -5.70 -13.49
N GLY A 397 -20.02 -4.37 -13.61
CA GLY A 397 -21.12 -3.46 -13.92
C GLY A 397 -22.09 -3.20 -12.77
N LYS A 398 -21.83 -3.70 -11.57
CA LYS A 398 -22.64 -3.49 -10.34
C LYS A 398 -22.31 -2.11 -9.74
N LEU A 399 -22.56 -1.04 -10.52
CA LEU A 399 -22.05 0.30 -10.21
C LEU A 399 -22.64 0.94 -8.96
N ASP A 400 -23.90 0.68 -8.65
CA ASP A 400 -24.56 1.27 -7.48
C ASP A 400 -23.98 0.67 -6.18
N GLU A 401 -23.75 -0.64 -6.14
CA GLU A 401 -23.08 -1.32 -5.03
C GLU A 401 -21.61 -0.87 -4.91
N ALA A 402 -20.91 -0.76 -6.04
CA ALA A 402 -19.54 -0.27 -6.08
C ALA A 402 -19.41 1.15 -5.51
N LEU A 403 -20.36 2.03 -5.84
CA LEU A 403 -20.44 3.40 -5.30
C LEU A 403 -20.74 3.42 -3.81
N GLU A 404 -21.64 2.57 -3.33
CA GLU A 404 -21.96 2.45 -1.89
C GLU A 404 -20.70 2.07 -1.09
N VAL A 405 -20.03 0.99 -1.48
CA VAL A 405 -18.79 0.54 -0.85
C VAL A 405 -17.70 1.63 -0.90
N PHE A 406 -17.46 2.21 -2.07
CA PHE A 406 -16.44 3.24 -2.25
C PHE A 406 -16.72 4.48 -1.40
N THR A 407 -17.97 4.97 -1.40
CA THR A 407 -18.37 6.18 -0.65
C THR A 407 -18.23 5.95 0.85
N ALA A 408 -18.68 4.80 1.37
CA ALA A 408 -18.51 4.47 2.78
C ALA A 408 -17.04 4.54 3.24
N HIS A 409 -16.11 4.06 2.41
CA HIS A 409 -14.68 4.08 2.74
C HIS A 409 -14.08 5.48 2.67
N ILE A 410 -14.45 6.33 1.70
CA ILE A 410 -13.96 7.71 1.68
C ILE A 410 -14.56 8.56 2.80
N ASP A 411 -15.80 8.31 3.19
CA ASP A 411 -16.49 9.02 4.28
C ASP A 411 -15.92 8.65 5.67
N ALA A 412 -15.33 7.46 5.81
CA ALA A 412 -14.61 7.06 7.02
C ALA A 412 -13.25 7.77 7.19
N SER A 413 -12.77 8.51 6.19
CA SER A 413 -11.55 9.30 6.32
C SER A 413 -11.69 10.38 7.39
N ASN A 414 -10.55 10.79 7.99
CA ASN A 414 -10.58 11.88 8.95
C ASN A 414 -10.91 13.24 8.29
N HIS A 415 -11.03 14.31 9.10
CA HIS A 415 -11.34 15.66 8.64
C HIS A 415 -10.34 16.26 7.61
N LEU A 416 -9.19 15.63 7.40
CA LEU A 416 -8.20 15.97 6.37
C LEU A 416 -8.30 15.08 5.13
N GLY A 417 -9.21 14.10 5.11
CA GLY A 417 -9.33 13.11 4.05
C GLY A 417 -8.22 12.05 4.08
N LEU A 418 -7.65 11.77 5.26
CA LEU A 418 -6.61 10.75 5.45
C LEU A 418 -7.21 9.45 5.94
N LEU A 419 -6.67 8.33 5.47
CA LEU A 419 -7.09 6.97 5.78
C LEU A 419 -6.00 6.23 6.55
N ALA A 420 -6.42 5.42 7.52
CA ALA A 420 -5.57 4.42 8.17
C ALA A 420 -5.66 3.08 7.43
N GLU A 421 -5.09 2.04 8.01
CA GLU A 421 -5.13 0.68 7.49
C GLU A 421 -6.53 0.07 7.59
N GLU A 422 -7.17 0.27 8.74
CA GLU A 422 -8.44 -0.35 9.10
C GLU A 422 -9.48 0.64 9.61
N ILE A 423 -10.72 0.19 9.62
CA ILE A 423 -11.88 0.88 10.18
C ILE A 423 -12.56 -0.08 11.15
N ASP A 424 -12.91 0.38 12.35
CA ASP A 424 -13.83 -0.32 13.23
C ASP A 424 -15.26 -0.20 12.67
N PRO A 425 -15.87 -1.27 12.17
CA PRO A 425 -17.19 -1.18 11.54
C PRO A 425 -18.31 -0.76 12.50
N SER A 426 -18.08 -0.91 13.81
CA SER A 426 -19.09 -0.60 14.84
C SER A 426 -19.27 0.90 15.08
N ASN A 427 -18.22 1.70 14.84
CA ASN A 427 -18.21 3.12 15.19
C ASN A 427 -17.48 4.02 14.18
N GLY A 428 -16.93 3.48 13.08
CA GLY A 428 -16.22 4.20 12.02
C GLY A 428 -14.84 4.73 12.44
N ARG A 429 -14.26 4.26 13.55
CA ARG A 429 -12.94 4.70 14.00
C ARG A 429 -11.85 4.11 13.10
N LEU A 430 -10.91 4.95 12.71
CA LEU A 430 -9.69 4.51 12.02
C LEU A 430 -8.75 3.79 13.01
N LEU A 431 -8.21 2.66 12.57
CA LEU A 431 -7.31 1.78 13.31
C LEU A 431 -6.05 1.48 12.48
N GLY A 432 -4.99 1.02 13.16
CA GLY A 432 -3.71 0.71 12.51
C GLY A 432 -2.85 1.93 12.21
N ASN A 433 -1.74 1.73 11.54
CA ASN A 433 -0.79 2.78 11.19
C ASN A 433 -1.38 3.82 10.22
N PHE A 434 -0.97 5.09 10.36
CA PHE A 434 -1.69 6.23 9.79
C PHE A 434 -0.76 7.38 9.39
N PRO A 435 -1.00 8.07 8.23
CA PRO A 435 -1.84 7.58 7.13
C PRO A 435 -1.17 6.40 6.41
N GLN A 436 -1.97 5.47 5.86
CA GLN A 436 -1.43 4.27 5.24
C GLN A 436 -1.41 4.39 3.70
N ALA A 437 -0.26 4.02 3.08
CA ALA A 437 -0.07 4.06 1.65
C ALA A 437 -1.09 3.18 0.89
N PHE A 438 -1.24 1.92 1.27
CA PHE A 438 -2.14 0.96 0.62
C PHE A 438 -3.57 1.49 0.52
N SER A 439 -4.12 2.06 1.59
CA SER A 439 -5.47 2.61 1.62
C SER A 439 -5.63 3.76 0.61
N HIS A 440 -4.64 4.65 0.52
CA HIS A 440 -4.66 5.76 -0.43
C HIS A 440 -4.40 5.33 -1.88
N LEU A 441 -3.57 4.31 -2.10
CA LEU A 441 -3.35 3.70 -3.42
C LEU A 441 -4.62 3.00 -3.92
N GLY A 442 -5.28 2.23 -3.05
CA GLY A 442 -6.56 1.59 -3.33
C GLY A 442 -7.64 2.60 -3.69
N LEU A 443 -7.75 3.70 -2.93
CA LEU A 443 -8.68 4.79 -3.24
C LEU A 443 -8.46 5.35 -4.65
N ILE A 444 -7.22 5.65 -5.04
CA ILE A 444 -6.93 6.18 -6.38
C ILE A 444 -7.35 5.19 -7.46
N ASN A 445 -6.97 3.91 -7.33
CA ASN A 445 -7.30 2.90 -8.34
C ASN A 445 -8.81 2.68 -8.46
N ALA A 446 -9.52 2.55 -7.33
CA ALA A 446 -10.97 2.37 -7.31
C ALA A 446 -11.70 3.60 -7.90
N ALA A 447 -11.28 4.82 -7.54
CA ALA A 447 -11.84 6.05 -8.07
C ALA A 447 -11.68 6.13 -9.60
N MET A 448 -10.51 5.77 -10.12
CA MET A 448 -10.24 5.78 -11.57
C MET A 448 -11.08 4.74 -12.31
N ARG A 449 -11.26 3.57 -11.72
CA ARG A 449 -12.08 2.51 -12.32
C ARG A 449 -13.57 2.88 -12.30
N LEU A 450 -14.07 3.35 -11.17
CA LEU A 450 -15.45 3.81 -11.02
C LEU A 450 -15.78 4.96 -11.97
N ASP A 451 -14.94 5.99 -12.04
CA ASP A 451 -15.13 7.12 -12.95
C ASP A 451 -15.25 6.64 -14.41
N ARG A 452 -14.36 5.73 -14.82
CA ARG A 452 -14.41 5.15 -16.15
C ARG A 452 -15.70 4.35 -16.38
N ALA A 453 -16.08 3.49 -15.44
CA ALA A 453 -17.30 2.68 -15.54
C ALA A 453 -18.56 3.54 -15.60
N LEU A 454 -18.63 4.62 -14.82
CA LEU A 454 -19.71 5.59 -14.84
C LEU A 454 -19.80 6.31 -16.19
N ARG A 455 -18.69 6.79 -16.75
CA ARG A 455 -18.65 7.40 -18.09
C ARG A 455 -19.12 6.44 -19.17
N PHE A 456 -18.69 5.16 -19.12
CA PHE A 456 -19.12 4.15 -20.08
C PHE A 456 -20.64 3.89 -19.99
N ARG A 457 -21.19 3.80 -18.78
CA ARG A 457 -22.63 3.70 -18.59
C ARG A 457 -23.39 4.89 -19.19
N ASP A 458 -22.91 6.10 -18.92
CA ASP A 458 -23.55 7.33 -19.41
C ASP A 458 -23.45 7.48 -20.94
N GLU A 459 -22.42 6.90 -21.57
CA GLU A 459 -22.25 6.81 -23.02
C GLU A 459 -23.01 5.61 -23.66
N GLY A 460 -23.68 4.78 -22.86
CA GLY A 460 -24.43 3.60 -23.33
C GLY A 460 -23.53 2.43 -23.80
N LEU A 461 -22.29 2.38 -23.33
CA LEU A 461 -21.35 1.31 -23.64
C LEU A 461 -21.43 0.19 -22.60
N HIS A 462 -21.39 -1.08 -23.03
CA HIS A 462 -21.70 -2.24 -22.18
C HIS A 462 -20.49 -2.97 -21.58
N SER A 463 -19.26 -2.58 -21.92
CA SER A 463 -18.07 -3.20 -21.34
C SER A 463 -17.01 -2.16 -20.95
N VAL A 464 -16.49 -2.28 -19.73
CA VAL A 464 -15.38 -1.45 -19.23
C VAL A 464 -14.07 -2.18 -19.55
N PRO A 465 -13.28 -1.72 -20.54
CA PRO A 465 -12.01 -2.36 -20.83
C PRO A 465 -11.11 -2.32 -19.60
N HIS A 466 -10.35 -3.38 -19.34
CA HIS A 466 -9.35 -3.38 -18.29
C HIS A 466 -8.45 -2.14 -18.39
N LEU A 467 -8.29 -1.41 -17.29
CA LEU A 467 -7.49 -0.18 -17.28
C LEU A 467 -6.04 -0.44 -17.66
N ILE A 468 -5.52 -1.64 -17.38
CA ILE A 468 -4.20 -2.11 -17.80
C ILE A 468 -4.17 -3.63 -17.58
N GLY A 469 -3.71 -4.39 -18.56
CA GLY A 469 -3.16 -5.71 -18.33
C GLY A 469 -3.89 -6.93 -18.85
N GLY A 470 -4.91 -6.79 -19.64
CA GLY A 470 -5.36 -7.90 -20.47
C GLY A 470 -5.08 -7.56 -21.92
N VAL A 471 -4.07 -8.14 -22.56
CA VAL A 471 -4.13 -8.30 -24.01
C VAL A 471 -5.38 -9.15 -24.27
N PRO A 472 -6.36 -8.72 -25.08
CA PRO A 472 -7.47 -9.59 -25.46
C PRO A 472 -6.85 -10.86 -26.02
N ARG A 473 -6.97 -11.97 -25.31
CA ARG A 473 -6.66 -13.27 -25.87
C ARG A 473 -7.81 -13.55 -26.83
N GLU A 474 -7.53 -13.58 -28.13
CA GLU A 474 -8.43 -14.26 -29.06
C GLU A 474 -8.61 -15.68 -28.51
N VAL A 475 -9.81 -15.96 -28.02
CA VAL A 475 -10.24 -17.30 -27.63
C VAL A 475 -10.39 -18.05 -28.94
N GLY A 476 -9.36 -18.83 -29.31
CA GLY A 476 -9.41 -19.78 -30.41
C GLY A 476 -9.95 -21.12 -29.93
#